data_5ef359f73ea06cff78eee2fdca535d5d
#
_entry.id   5ef359f73ea06cff78eee2fdca535d5d
#
_cell.length_a   1.000
_cell.length_b   1.000
_cell.length_c   1.000
_cell.angle_alpha   90.00
_cell.angle_beta   90.00
_cell.angle_gamma   90.00
#
_symmetry.space_group_name_H-M   'P 1'
#
loop_
_entity.id
_entity.type
_entity.pdbx_description
1 polymer ?
#
loop_
_entity_poly.entity_id
_entity_poly.type
_entity_poly.pdbx_seq_one_letter_code
_entity_poly.pdbx_strand_id
1 'polypeptide(L)'
;MPLRKAARVLAALAILFALYALVRGLPLQRWIVAGAKLVHALGWPGILATFASIHLLTLLLFPVIPLIVACGWLYGPWGAIISLAAVVASAATSFSIARAVGGAAAAQALRERPKARALADLAAKGGLVTVTLLRLSPILPYTPSNAVLGLTPMRLRDLVLGTAIGMAPGTLLYSWAGSLLPSAEAIEHGEALHGSLVWILLVIALCAAGILGALAARRLRKG
;
A
#
# COMPACT_ATOMS: atom_id res chain seq x y z
N MET A 1 12.99 30.42 17.63
CA MET A 1 12.30 29.50 16.75
C MET A 1 13.15 28.33 16.19
N PRO A 2 14.45 28.42 15.91
CA PRO A 2 15.26 27.32 15.35
C PRO A 2 15.47 26.16 16.31
N LEU A 3 15.68 26.40 17.61
CA LEU A 3 15.92 25.37 18.63
C LEU A 3 14.78 24.34 18.79
N ARG A 4 13.51 24.78 18.70
CA ARG A 4 12.35 23.85 18.76
C ARG A 4 12.22 22.97 17.52
N LYS A 5 12.65 23.45 16.34
CA LYS A 5 12.70 22.63 15.12
C LYS A 5 13.82 21.60 15.19
N ALA A 6 15.02 22.01 15.66
CA ALA A 6 16.14 21.11 15.87
C ALA A 6 15.82 20.02 16.90
N ALA A 7 15.21 20.38 18.03
CA ALA A 7 14.78 19.40 19.04
C ALA A 7 13.77 18.37 18.50
N ARG A 8 12.81 18.79 17.64
CA ARG A 8 11.86 17.86 17.00
C ARG A 8 12.55 16.92 16.01
N VAL A 9 13.51 17.40 15.24
CA VAL A 9 14.30 16.58 14.33
C VAL A 9 15.14 15.56 15.10
N LEU A 10 15.83 15.99 16.15
CA LEU A 10 16.60 15.09 17.03
C LEU A 10 15.73 14.05 17.70
N ALA A 11 14.54 14.43 18.20
CA ALA A 11 13.60 13.49 18.79
C ALA A 11 13.08 12.47 17.74
N ALA A 12 12.78 12.91 16.52
CA ALA A 12 12.38 12.01 15.43
C ALA A 12 13.50 11.04 15.05
N LEU A 13 14.74 11.50 14.96
CA LEU A 13 15.91 10.66 14.70
C LEU A 13 16.16 9.67 15.84
N ALA A 14 16.02 10.09 17.10
CA ALA A 14 16.14 9.20 18.25
C ALA A 14 15.05 8.12 18.28
N ILE A 15 13.82 8.46 17.94
CA ILE A 15 12.71 7.50 17.80
C ILE A 15 12.99 6.52 16.66
N LEU A 16 13.45 7.00 15.50
CA LEU A 16 13.82 6.14 14.37
C LEU A 16 14.98 5.20 14.72
N PHE A 17 15.99 5.71 15.45
CA PHE A 17 17.11 4.89 15.91
C PHE A 17 16.66 3.85 16.94
N ALA A 18 15.82 4.23 17.90
CA ALA A 18 15.24 3.30 18.87
C ALA A 18 14.38 2.21 18.21
N LEU A 19 13.55 2.57 17.22
CA LEU A 19 12.79 1.63 16.40
C LEU A 19 13.72 0.69 15.61
N TYR A 20 14.77 1.23 15.00
CA TYR A 20 15.77 0.43 14.29
C TYR A 20 16.49 -0.55 15.20
N ALA A 21 16.92 -0.11 16.40
CA ALA A 21 17.56 -0.96 17.39
C ALA A 21 16.62 -2.05 17.92
N LEU A 22 15.33 -1.68 18.17
CA LEU A 22 14.28 -2.63 18.57
C LEU A 22 14.05 -3.68 17.49
N VAL A 23 13.91 -3.27 16.24
CA VAL A 23 13.70 -4.17 15.09
C VAL A 23 14.90 -5.12 14.91
N ARG A 24 16.13 -4.63 15.10
CA ARG A 24 17.33 -5.48 15.07
C ARG A 24 17.43 -6.48 16.21
N GLY A 25 16.89 -6.15 17.40
CA GLY A 25 16.88 -7.04 18.57
C GLY A 25 15.81 -8.13 18.49
N LEU A 26 14.80 -7.98 17.65
CA LEU A 26 13.74 -8.97 17.48
C LEU A 26 14.16 -10.05 16.49
N PRO A 27 13.84 -11.32 16.71
CA PRO A 27 14.13 -12.41 15.77
C PRO A 27 13.14 -12.40 14.56
N LEU A 28 12.92 -11.19 14.00
CA LEU A 28 11.94 -10.98 12.92
C LEU A 28 12.25 -11.85 11.70
N GLN A 29 13.54 -12.03 11.39
CA GLN A 29 13.97 -12.88 10.30
C GLN A 29 13.47 -14.32 10.46
N ARG A 30 13.61 -14.88 11.68
CA ARG A 30 13.13 -16.24 12.00
C ARG A 30 11.61 -16.34 11.86
N TRP A 31 10.87 -15.34 12.31
CA TRP A 31 9.41 -15.35 12.21
C TRP A 31 8.91 -15.19 10.77
N ILE A 32 9.59 -14.35 9.99
CA ILE A 32 9.27 -14.17 8.56
C ILE A 32 9.53 -15.48 7.80
N VAL A 33 10.68 -16.12 8.02
CA VAL A 33 11.03 -17.39 7.39
C VAL A 33 10.07 -18.51 7.82
N ALA A 34 9.77 -18.62 9.13
CA ALA A 34 8.82 -19.60 9.63
C ALA A 34 7.42 -19.40 9.04
N GLY A 35 6.96 -18.15 8.95
CA GLY A 35 5.69 -17.80 8.31
C GLY A 35 5.66 -18.16 6.83
N ALA A 36 6.74 -17.90 6.09
CA ALA A 36 6.87 -18.26 4.68
C ALA A 36 6.79 -19.78 4.48
N LYS A 37 7.54 -20.54 5.27
CA LYS A 37 7.52 -22.02 5.22
C LYS A 37 6.13 -22.56 5.53
N LEU A 38 5.46 -22.02 6.56
CA LEU A 38 4.09 -22.41 6.90
C LEU A 38 3.13 -22.16 5.75
N VAL A 39 3.18 -20.99 5.14
CA VAL A 39 2.31 -20.62 4.03
C VAL A 39 2.56 -21.52 2.82
N HIS A 40 3.81 -21.85 2.51
CA HIS A 40 4.16 -22.80 1.45
C HIS A 40 3.69 -24.23 1.75
N ALA A 41 3.84 -24.69 3.00
CA ALA A 41 3.38 -26.01 3.43
C ALA A 41 1.86 -26.18 3.34
N LEU A 42 1.09 -25.11 3.48
CA LEU A 42 -0.35 -25.11 3.35
C LEU A 42 -0.84 -25.26 1.89
N GLY A 43 0.03 -24.99 0.89
CA GLY A 43 -0.38 -25.02 -0.52
C GLY A 43 -1.46 -23.99 -0.86
N TRP A 44 -2.58 -24.42 -1.51
CA TRP A 44 -3.65 -23.48 -1.89
C TRP A 44 -4.33 -22.76 -0.70
N PRO A 45 -4.56 -23.37 0.49
CA PRO A 45 -5.01 -22.62 1.67
C PRO A 45 -4.04 -21.50 2.08
N GLY A 46 -2.74 -21.66 1.84
CA GLY A 46 -1.75 -20.62 2.07
C GLY A 46 -1.99 -19.38 1.20
N ILE A 47 -2.42 -19.57 -0.05
CA ILE A 47 -2.81 -18.47 -0.95
C ILE A 47 -4.01 -17.70 -0.37
N LEU A 48 -5.02 -18.41 0.12
CA LEU A 48 -6.18 -17.78 0.76
C LEU A 48 -5.80 -17.06 2.05
N ALA A 49 -4.93 -17.64 2.87
CA ALA A 49 -4.42 -17.00 4.09
C ALA A 49 -3.64 -15.72 3.77
N THR A 50 -2.82 -15.73 2.72
CA THR A 50 -2.08 -14.55 2.26
C THR A 50 -3.03 -13.47 1.74
N PHE A 51 -4.01 -13.86 0.92
CA PHE A 51 -5.05 -12.94 0.44
C PHE A 51 -5.79 -12.30 1.63
N ALA A 52 -6.26 -13.09 2.59
CA ALA A 52 -6.98 -12.63 3.76
C ALA A 52 -6.10 -11.71 4.62
N SER A 53 -4.82 -12.04 4.79
CA SER A 53 -3.86 -11.23 5.54
C SER A 53 -3.65 -9.86 4.89
N ILE A 54 -3.42 -9.80 3.58
CA ILE A 54 -3.26 -8.53 2.85
C ILE A 54 -4.56 -7.72 2.95
N HIS A 55 -5.72 -8.36 2.75
CA HIS A 55 -7.02 -7.72 2.86
C HIS A 55 -7.23 -7.08 4.24
N LEU A 56 -7.04 -7.84 5.33
CA LEU A 56 -7.27 -7.38 6.69
C LEU A 56 -6.24 -6.33 7.12
N LEU A 57 -4.94 -6.56 6.87
CA LEU A 57 -3.90 -5.61 7.24
C LEU A 57 -4.08 -4.27 6.51
N THR A 58 -4.50 -4.31 5.25
CA THR A 58 -4.80 -3.08 4.50
C THR A 58 -5.99 -2.32 5.09
N LEU A 59 -7.04 -3.03 5.55
CA LEU A 59 -8.15 -2.40 6.27
C LEU A 59 -7.70 -1.76 7.59
N LEU A 60 -6.73 -2.36 8.27
CA LEU A 60 -6.11 -1.85 9.49
C LEU A 60 -5.07 -0.75 9.21
N LEU A 61 -5.08 -0.13 8.03
CA LEU A 61 -4.21 0.98 7.63
C LEU A 61 -2.73 0.61 7.47
N PHE A 62 -2.40 -0.69 7.42
CA PHE A 62 -1.03 -1.09 7.15
C PHE A 62 -0.62 -0.69 5.72
N PRO A 63 0.63 -0.23 5.50
CA PRO A 63 1.09 0.17 4.17
C PRO A 63 0.99 -0.97 3.15
N VAL A 64 0.42 -0.70 1.97
CA VAL A 64 0.12 -1.72 0.96
C VAL A 64 1.40 -2.25 0.28
N ILE A 65 2.40 -1.38 0.03
CA ILE A 65 3.60 -1.74 -0.73
C ILE A 65 4.39 -2.90 -0.09
N PRO A 66 4.72 -2.88 1.22
CA PRO A 66 5.40 -4.01 1.86
C PRO A 66 4.64 -5.33 1.73
N LEU A 67 3.31 -5.30 1.77
CA LEU A 67 2.47 -6.50 1.62
C LEU A 67 2.56 -7.08 0.21
N ILE A 68 2.59 -6.22 -0.82
CA ILE A 68 2.74 -6.63 -2.22
C ILE A 68 4.14 -7.23 -2.44
N VAL A 69 5.19 -6.59 -1.91
CA VAL A 69 6.56 -7.09 -2.00
C VAL A 69 6.68 -8.45 -1.31
N ALA A 70 6.12 -8.61 -0.11
CA ALA A 70 6.10 -9.87 0.60
C ALA A 70 5.34 -10.97 -0.16
N CYS A 71 4.23 -10.62 -0.81
CA CYS A 71 3.49 -11.55 -1.65
C CYS A 71 4.28 -11.97 -2.89
N GLY A 72 5.03 -11.05 -3.50
CA GLY A 72 5.96 -11.35 -4.58
C GLY A 72 7.12 -12.24 -4.15
N TRP A 73 7.63 -12.04 -2.94
CA TRP A 73 8.64 -12.90 -2.35
C TRP A 73 8.13 -14.34 -2.11
N LEU A 74 6.89 -14.48 -1.65
CA LEU A 74 6.26 -15.79 -1.40
C LEU A 74 5.90 -16.53 -2.68
N TYR A 75 5.33 -15.87 -3.67
CA TYR A 75 4.71 -16.50 -4.85
C TYR A 75 5.32 -16.09 -6.18
N GLY A 76 6.45 -15.40 -6.14
CA GLY A 76 7.06 -14.87 -7.36
C GLY A 76 6.16 -13.85 -8.06
N PRO A 77 6.24 -13.72 -9.39
CA PRO A 77 5.41 -12.79 -10.15
C PRO A 77 3.89 -13.02 -10.00
N TRP A 78 3.46 -14.26 -9.70
CA TRP A 78 2.07 -14.61 -9.43
C TRP A 78 1.50 -13.93 -8.19
N GLY A 79 2.37 -13.53 -7.25
CA GLY A 79 2.01 -12.71 -6.11
C GLY A 79 1.31 -11.41 -6.49
N ALA A 80 1.55 -10.89 -7.71
CA ALA A 80 0.87 -9.70 -8.21
C ALA A 80 -0.64 -9.93 -8.35
N ILE A 81 -1.08 -11.10 -8.81
CA ILE A 81 -2.51 -11.41 -8.96
C ILE A 81 -3.18 -11.52 -7.59
N ILE A 82 -2.53 -12.24 -6.66
CA ILE A 82 -3.04 -12.43 -5.28
C ILE A 82 -3.16 -11.09 -4.57
N SER A 83 -2.11 -10.29 -4.58
CA SER A 83 -2.08 -9.00 -3.91
C SER A 83 -3.01 -7.99 -4.57
N LEU A 84 -3.11 -7.96 -5.90
CA LEU A 84 -4.05 -7.09 -6.61
C LEU A 84 -5.50 -7.42 -6.24
N ALA A 85 -5.87 -8.71 -6.25
CA ALA A 85 -7.19 -9.15 -5.83
C ALA A 85 -7.49 -8.75 -4.38
N ALA A 86 -6.53 -8.95 -3.46
CA ALA A 86 -6.69 -8.62 -2.05
C ALA A 86 -6.84 -7.10 -1.81
N VAL A 87 -6.03 -6.26 -2.48
CA VAL A 87 -6.17 -4.81 -2.32
C VAL A 87 -7.46 -4.30 -2.96
N VAL A 88 -7.88 -4.82 -4.11
CA VAL A 88 -9.18 -4.46 -4.72
C VAL A 88 -10.33 -4.83 -3.78
N ALA A 89 -10.31 -6.04 -3.20
CA ALA A 89 -11.29 -6.46 -2.21
C ALA A 89 -11.29 -5.55 -0.97
N SER A 90 -10.10 -5.18 -0.47
CA SER A 90 -9.97 -4.26 0.67
C SER A 90 -10.53 -2.86 0.34
N ALA A 91 -10.31 -2.35 -0.88
CA ALA A 91 -10.92 -1.10 -1.31
C ALA A 91 -12.44 -1.17 -1.30
N ALA A 92 -13.00 -2.26 -1.85
CA ALA A 92 -14.44 -2.48 -1.90
C ALA A 92 -15.04 -2.59 -0.50
N THR A 93 -14.39 -3.32 0.42
CA THR A 93 -14.82 -3.46 1.81
C THR A 93 -14.78 -2.13 2.55
N SER A 94 -13.66 -1.39 2.50
CA SER A 94 -13.51 -0.09 3.16
C SER A 94 -14.54 0.94 2.64
N PHE A 95 -14.76 0.97 1.34
CA PHE A 95 -15.76 1.80 0.70
C PHE A 95 -17.18 1.44 1.15
N SER A 96 -17.51 0.15 1.18
CA SER A 96 -18.85 -0.34 1.55
C SER A 96 -19.14 -0.09 3.02
N ILE A 97 -18.16 -0.31 3.91
CA ILE A 97 -18.29 0.01 5.34
C ILE A 97 -18.54 1.50 5.52
N ALA A 98 -17.72 2.35 4.89
CA ALA A 98 -17.88 3.80 5.00
C ALA A 98 -19.25 4.26 4.48
N ARG A 99 -19.77 3.66 3.43
CA ARG A 99 -21.11 3.94 2.88
C ARG A 99 -22.24 3.50 3.81
N ALA A 100 -22.11 2.31 4.41
CA ALA A 100 -23.12 1.75 5.28
C ALA A 100 -23.20 2.49 6.62
N VAL A 101 -22.05 2.89 7.18
CA VAL A 101 -21.96 3.46 8.54
C VAL A 101 -21.93 4.99 8.50
N GLY A 102 -21.46 5.60 7.41
CA GLY A 102 -21.07 7.01 7.36
C GLY A 102 -22.23 8.01 7.52
N GLY A 103 -23.42 7.71 7.04
CA GLY A 103 -24.59 8.58 7.18
C GLY A 103 -24.40 10.03 6.70
N ALA A 104 -25.42 10.88 6.90
CA ALA A 104 -25.40 12.28 6.49
C ALA A 104 -24.36 13.13 7.26
N ALA A 105 -24.18 12.85 8.56
CA ALA A 105 -23.23 13.58 9.40
C ALA A 105 -21.78 13.40 8.96
N ALA A 106 -21.37 12.16 8.60
CA ALA A 106 -20.04 11.90 8.10
C ALA A 106 -19.81 12.52 6.71
N ALA A 107 -20.80 12.49 5.85
CA ALA A 107 -20.76 13.15 4.54
C ALA A 107 -20.65 14.68 4.69
N GLN A 108 -21.29 15.29 5.68
CA GLN A 108 -21.17 16.71 5.98
C GLN A 108 -19.79 17.06 6.53
N ALA A 109 -19.28 16.31 7.51
CA ALA A 109 -17.95 16.50 8.06
C ALA A 109 -16.84 16.34 7.00
N LEU A 110 -17.09 15.51 5.97
CA LEU A 110 -16.20 15.37 4.81
C LEU A 110 -16.12 16.68 4.01
N ARG A 111 -17.22 17.36 3.81
CA ARG A 111 -17.30 18.63 3.04
C ARG A 111 -16.57 19.78 3.72
N GLU A 112 -16.39 19.72 5.02
CA GLU A 112 -15.65 20.72 5.82
C GLU A 112 -14.13 20.57 5.66
N ARG A 113 -13.65 19.42 5.17
CA ARG A 113 -12.22 19.15 4.94
C ARG A 113 -11.83 19.40 3.48
N PRO A 114 -11.02 20.46 3.17
CA PRO A 114 -10.75 20.86 1.78
C PRO A 114 -10.24 19.74 0.88
N LYS A 115 -9.29 18.91 1.36
CA LYS A 115 -8.74 17.79 0.58
C LYS A 115 -9.77 16.68 0.32
N ALA A 116 -10.61 16.38 1.30
CA ALA A 116 -11.62 15.36 1.17
C ALA A 116 -12.77 15.82 0.26
N ARG A 117 -13.14 17.11 0.34
CA ARG A 117 -14.11 17.73 -0.56
C ARG A 117 -13.61 17.72 -2.01
N ALA A 118 -12.35 18.13 -2.25
CA ALA A 118 -11.77 18.10 -3.60
C ALA A 118 -11.78 16.69 -4.19
N LEU A 119 -11.47 15.66 -3.37
CA LEU A 119 -11.55 14.27 -3.80
C LEU A 119 -12.99 13.85 -4.14
N ALA A 120 -13.96 14.25 -3.32
CA ALA A 120 -15.37 13.96 -3.55
C ALA A 120 -15.89 14.61 -4.84
N ASP A 121 -15.50 15.86 -5.11
CA ASP A 121 -15.88 16.60 -6.31
C ASP A 121 -15.27 15.95 -7.59
N LEU A 122 -14.00 15.54 -7.52
CA LEU A 122 -13.35 14.80 -8.60
C LEU A 122 -14.01 13.43 -8.84
N ALA A 123 -14.35 12.73 -7.76
CA ALA A 123 -15.01 11.44 -7.83
C ALA A 123 -16.40 11.52 -8.46
N ALA A 124 -17.14 12.57 -8.17
CA ALA A 124 -18.47 12.81 -8.75
C ALA A 124 -18.43 13.06 -10.27
N LYS A 125 -17.33 13.68 -10.76
CA LYS A 125 -17.17 14.02 -12.17
C LYS A 125 -16.60 12.90 -13.03
N GLY A 126 -15.63 12.15 -12.47
CA GLY A 126 -14.79 11.25 -13.28
C GLY A 126 -14.83 9.77 -12.92
N GLY A 127 -15.58 9.35 -11.86
CA GLY A 127 -15.76 7.95 -11.47
C GLY A 127 -14.51 7.09 -11.58
N LEU A 128 -14.52 6.13 -12.50
CA LEU A 128 -13.45 5.19 -12.78
C LEU A 128 -12.12 5.89 -13.08
N VAL A 129 -12.12 6.91 -13.93
CA VAL A 129 -10.88 7.62 -14.34
C VAL A 129 -10.24 8.30 -13.12
N THR A 130 -11.05 8.94 -12.28
CA THR A 130 -10.55 9.57 -11.05
C THR A 130 -9.87 8.55 -10.14
N VAL A 131 -10.48 7.38 -9.92
CA VAL A 131 -9.87 6.33 -9.10
C VAL A 131 -8.57 5.83 -9.72
N THR A 132 -8.56 5.55 -11.01
CA THR A 132 -7.36 5.10 -11.72
C THR A 132 -6.21 6.08 -11.53
N LEU A 133 -6.45 7.37 -11.74
CA LEU A 133 -5.43 8.41 -11.59
C LEU A 133 -4.97 8.55 -10.13
N LEU A 134 -5.88 8.42 -9.16
CA LEU A 134 -5.54 8.41 -7.73
C LEU A 134 -4.62 7.24 -7.35
N ARG A 135 -4.80 6.07 -7.95
CA ARG A 135 -3.94 4.91 -7.71
C ARG A 135 -2.58 5.02 -8.37
N LEU A 136 -2.53 5.61 -9.56
CA LEU A 136 -1.27 5.89 -10.26
C LEU A 136 -0.47 7.02 -9.57
N SER A 137 -1.13 7.85 -8.77
CA SER A 137 -0.51 8.96 -8.05
C SER A 137 -0.56 8.70 -6.53
N PRO A 138 0.57 8.53 -5.84
CA PRO A 138 0.61 8.23 -4.40
C PRO A 138 0.34 9.47 -3.52
N ILE A 139 -0.56 10.37 -3.94
CA ILE A 139 -0.85 11.62 -3.22
C ILE A 139 -1.67 11.37 -1.96
N LEU A 140 -2.56 10.38 -2.00
CA LEU A 140 -3.48 10.10 -0.88
C LEU A 140 -3.23 8.70 -0.30
N PRO A 141 -3.30 8.57 1.03
CA PRO A 141 -3.23 7.27 1.67
C PRO A 141 -4.34 6.35 1.16
N TYR A 142 -3.98 5.09 0.88
CA TYR A 142 -4.86 4.13 0.21
C TYR A 142 -6.19 3.92 0.94
N THR A 143 -6.16 3.43 2.18
CA THR A 143 -7.38 3.06 2.92
C THR A 143 -8.27 4.26 3.28
N PRO A 144 -7.74 5.39 3.77
CA PRO A 144 -8.55 6.58 3.99
C PRO A 144 -9.22 7.11 2.73
N SER A 145 -8.56 7.05 1.57
CA SER A 145 -9.18 7.48 0.30
C SER A 145 -10.38 6.61 -0.09
N ASN A 146 -10.33 5.29 0.18
CA ASN A 146 -11.45 4.39 -0.09
C ASN A 146 -12.67 4.74 0.78
N ALA A 147 -12.44 5.04 2.07
CA ALA A 147 -13.51 5.46 2.97
C ALA A 147 -14.13 6.79 2.53
N VAL A 148 -13.31 7.77 2.16
CA VAL A 148 -13.81 9.05 1.62
C VAL A 148 -14.66 8.84 0.37
N LEU A 149 -14.19 8.01 -0.56
CA LEU A 149 -14.95 7.70 -1.79
C LEU A 149 -16.26 6.97 -1.48
N GLY A 150 -16.31 6.15 -0.42
CA GLY A 150 -17.52 5.50 0.06
C GLY A 150 -18.62 6.46 0.49
N LEU A 151 -18.25 7.65 0.99
CA LEU A 151 -19.17 8.72 1.39
C LEU A 151 -19.65 9.58 0.20
N THR A 152 -19.20 9.29 -1.02
CA THR A 152 -19.59 10.01 -2.24
C THR A 152 -20.66 9.25 -3.03
N PRO A 153 -21.35 9.87 -4.01
CA PRO A 153 -22.26 9.18 -4.91
C PRO A 153 -21.61 8.18 -5.89
N MET A 154 -20.27 8.00 -5.83
CA MET A 154 -19.53 7.11 -6.71
C MET A 154 -20.10 5.68 -6.67
N ARG A 155 -20.08 5.00 -7.80
CA ARG A 155 -20.48 3.59 -7.89
C ARG A 155 -19.35 2.68 -7.43
N LEU A 156 -19.67 1.61 -6.71
CA LEU A 156 -18.67 0.61 -6.26
C LEU A 156 -17.87 0.02 -7.43
N ARG A 157 -18.52 -0.22 -8.56
CA ARG A 157 -17.88 -0.73 -9.78
C ARG A 157 -16.75 0.19 -10.27
N ASP A 158 -16.94 1.50 -10.19
CA ASP A 158 -15.95 2.47 -10.65
C ASP A 158 -14.73 2.48 -9.72
N LEU A 159 -14.95 2.29 -8.41
CA LEU A 159 -13.87 2.07 -7.45
C LEU A 159 -13.09 0.78 -7.74
N VAL A 160 -13.80 -0.35 -7.91
CA VAL A 160 -13.20 -1.68 -8.13
C VAL A 160 -12.37 -1.67 -9.41
N LEU A 161 -12.97 -1.28 -10.54
CA LEU A 161 -12.28 -1.26 -11.83
C LEU A 161 -11.15 -0.23 -11.86
N GLY A 162 -11.37 0.98 -11.33
CA GLY A 162 -10.34 2.01 -11.27
C GLY A 162 -9.19 1.62 -10.35
N THR A 163 -9.46 0.90 -9.24
CA THR A 163 -8.41 0.36 -8.38
C THR A 163 -7.66 -0.78 -9.07
N ALA A 164 -8.36 -1.71 -9.73
CA ALA A 164 -7.72 -2.81 -10.46
C ALA A 164 -6.78 -2.28 -11.56
N ILE A 165 -7.25 -1.36 -12.39
CA ILE A 165 -6.47 -0.79 -13.48
C ILE A 165 -5.31 0.07 -12.94
N GLY A 166 -5.57 0.95 -11.97
CA GLY A 166 -4.59 1.90 -11.47
C GLY A 166 -3.52 1.26 -10.58
N MET A 167 -3.85 0.19 -9.85
CA MET A 167 -2.89 -0.54 -9.01
C MET A 167 -2.08 -1.59 -9.79
N ALA A 168 -2.59 -2.12 -10.90
CA ALA A 168 -1.96 -3.22 -11.62
C ALA A 168 -0.48 -2.96 -11.98
N PRO A 169 -0.08 -1.82 -12.57
CA PRO A 169 1.32 -1.59 -12.93
C PRO A 169 2.24 -1.59 -11.70
N GLY A 170 1.84 -0.90 -10.63
CA GLY A 170 2.61 -0.86 -9.38
C GLY A 170 2.68 -2.22 -8.69
N THR A 171 1.56 -2.95 -8.66
CA THR A 171 1.49 -4.28 -8.06
C THR A 171 2.40 -5.28 -8.78
N LEU A 172 2.39 -5.26 -10.13
CA LEU A 172 3.30 -6.08 -10.93
C LEU A 172 4.76 -5.75 -10.64
N LEU A 173 5.11 -4.47 -10.61
CA LEU A 173 6.48 -4.01 -10.34
C LEU A 173 6.95 -4.41 -8.94
N TYR A 174 6.15 -4.16 -7.90
CA TYR A 174 6.53 -4.47 -6.52
C TYR A 174 6.55 -5.97 -6.24
N SER A 175 5.63 -6.74 -6.82
CA SER A 175 5.65 -8.20 -6.72
C SER A 175 6.87 -8.80 -7.43
N TRP A 176 7.19 -8.30 -8.62
CA TRP A 176 8.41 -8.69 -9.32
C TRP A 176 9.66 -8.34 -8.51
N ALA A 177 9.75 -7.13 -7.96
CA ALA A 177 10.85 -6.75 -7.08
C ALA A 177 10.94 -7.66 -5.84
N GLY A 178 9.81 -8.07 -5.27
CA GLY A 178 9.75 -9.03 -4.17
C GLY A 178 10.31 -10.41 -4.57
N SER A 179 10.03 -10.86 -5.80
CA SER A 179 10.49 -12.15 -6.29
C SER A 179 12.02 -12.24 -6.49
N LEU A 180 12.70 -11.10 -6.50
CA LEU A 180 14.17 -11.03 -6.58
C LEU A 180 14.85 -11.14 -5.21
N LEU A 181 14.10 -11.14 -4.11
CA LEU A 181 14.66 -11.32 -2.77
C LEU A 181 15.12 -12.77 -2.58
N PRO A 182 16.18 -13.02 -1.77
CA PRO A 182 16.64 -14.37 -1.46
C PRO A 182 15.52 -15.24 -0.90
N SER A 183 15.51 -16.52 -1.23
CA SER A 183 14.53 -17.46 -0.70
C SER A 183 14.64 -17.58 0.83
N ALA A 184 13.58 -18.07 1.48
CA ALA A 184 13.58 -18.31 2.91
C ALA A 184 14.72 -19.24 3.35
N GLU A 185 15.07 -20.24 2.52
CA GLU A 185 16.17 -21.16 2.75
C GLU A 185 17.54 -20.49 2.63
N ALA A 186 17.74 -19.65 1.59
CA ALA A 186 18.95 -18.86 1.42
C ALA A 186 19.19 -17.91 2.61
N ILE A 187 18.12 -17.31 3.12
CA ILE A 187 18.19 -16.45 4.32
C ILE A 187 18.58 -17.26 5.57
N GLU A 188 18.08 -18.48 5.74
CA GLU A 188 18.45 -19.36 6.87
C GLU A 188 19.92 -19.76 6.83
N HIS A 189 20.47 -20.00 5.63
CA HIS A 189 21.89 -20.37 5.45
C HIS A 189 22.84 -19.17 5.53
N GLY A 190 22.35 -18.00 5.90
CA GLY A 190 23.18 -16.80 6.09
C GLY A 190 23.60 -16.15 4.77
N GLU A 191 22.99 -16.52 3.65
CA GLU A 191 23.11 -15.78 2.41
C GLU A 191 22.47 -14.42 2.63
N ALA A 192 23.28 -13.49 3.13
CA ALA A 192 22.88 -12.11 3.29
C ALA A 192 22.41 -11.58 1.92
N LEU A 193 21.45 -10.66 1.96
CA LEU A 193 21.06 -9.81 0.83
C LEU A 193 22.31 -9.21 0.14
N HIS A 194 23.05 -10.01 -0.59
CA HIS A 194 24.16 -9.57 -1.44
C HIS A 194 23.56 -8.92 -2.69
N GLY A 195 22.92 -7.80 -2.47
CA GLY A 195 22.35 -7.17 -3.62
C GLY A 195 22.25 -5.68 -3.46
N SER A 196 23.37 -4.97 -3.61
CA SER A 196 23.33 -3.59 -4.12
C SER A 196 22.28 -3.46 -5.22
N LEU A 197 22.07 -4.50 -6.04
CA LEU A 197 21.07 -4.59 -7.10
C LEU A 197 19.63 -4.52 -6.57
N VAL A 198 19.28 -5.21 -5.48
CA VAL A 198 17.93 -5.16 -4.88
C VAL A 198 17.67 -3.78 -4.29
N TRP A 199 18.65 -3.21 -3.60
CA TRP A 199 18.54 -1.85 -3.09
C TRP A 199 18.46 -0.80 -4.20
N ILE A 200 19.25 -0.97 -5.27
CA ILE A 200 19.22 -0.11 -6.46
C ILE A 200 17.84 -0.19 -7.13
N LEU A 201 17.30 -1.40 -7.36
CA LEU A 201 15.97 -1.58 -7.95
C LEU A 201 14.85 -1.02 -7.06
N LEU A 202 14.96 -1.19 -5.74
CA LEU A 202 14.00 -0.63 -4.79
C LEU A 202 14.05 0.89 -4.77
N VAL A 203 15.24 1.48 -4.82
CA VAL A 203 15.43 2.94 -4.94
C VAL A 203 14.92 3.44 -6.28
N ILE A 204 15.22 2.75 -7.39
CA ILE A 204 14.70 3.11 -8.73
C ILE A 204 13.17 3.03 -8.74
N ALA A 205 12.56 1.98 -8.19
CA ALA A 205 11.12 1.85 -8.10
C ALA A 205 10.48 2.95 -7.26
N LEU A 206 11.06 3.30 -6.12
CA LEU A 206 10.61 4.40 -5.27
C LEU A 206 10.78 5.76 -5.97
N CYS A 207 11.91 5.98 -6.66
CA CYS A 207 12.15 7.20 -7.43
C CYS A 207 11.17 7.31 -8.61
N ALA A 208 10.94 6.23 -9.35
CA ALA A 208 9.97 6.20 -10.45
C ALA A 208 8.55 6.49 -9.96
N ALA A 209 8.13 5.87 -8.85
CA ALA A 209 6.84 6.15 -8.22
C ALA A 209 6.74 7.61 -7.74
N GLY A 210 7.82 8.16 -7.17
CA GLY A 210 7.90 9.56 -6.76
C GLY A 210 7.81 10.53 -7.94
N ILE A 211 8.51 10.25 -9.04
CA ILE A 211 8.50 11.06 -10.26
C ILE A 211 7.12 11.03 -10.91
N LEU A 212 6.52 9.85 -11.07
CA LEU A 212 5.17 9.69 -11.63
C LEU A 212 4.14 10.41 -10.75
N GLY A 213 4.25 10.28 -9.42
CA GLY A 213 3.41 11.01 -8.47
C GLY A 213 3.56 12.53 -8.59
N ALA A 214 4.79 13.02 -8.71
CA ALA A 214 5.06 14.46 -8.89
C ALA A 214 4.53 14.99 -10.23
N LEU A 215 4.67 14.22 -11.31
CA LEU A 215 4.15 14.58 -12.64
C LEU A 215 2.62 14.61 -12.65
N ALA A 216 1.96 13.62 -12.04
CA ALA A 216 0.52 13.58 -11.89
C ALA A 216 0.01 14.76 -11.04
N ALA A 217 0.69 15.06 -9.93
CA ALA A 217 0.37 16.21 -9.07
C ALA A 217 0.51 17.56 -9.80
N ARG A 218 1.51 17.69 -10.69
CA ARG A 218 1.68 18.90 -11.52
C ARG A 218 0.57 19.07 -12.54
N ARG A 219 0.08 17.96 -13.14
CA ARG A 219 -1.05 18.03 -14.08
C ARG A 219 -2.36 18.40 -13.39
N LEU A 220 -2.60 17.87 -12.18
CA LEU A 220 -3.80 18.20 -11.39
C LEU A 220 -3.82 19.64 -10.85
N ARG A 221 -2.66 20.33 -10.79
CA ARG A 221 -2.58 21.75 -10.39
C ARG A 221 -2.78 22.73 -11.56
N LYS A 222 -2.68 22.25 -12.79
CA LYS A 222 -2.80 23.09 -14.01
C LYS A 222 -4.18 23.00 -14.68
N GLY A 223 -5.08 22.14 -14.23
CA GLY A 223 -6.49 22.04 -14.59
C GLY A 223 -7.39 22.47 -13.45
#